data_57206d063edba247bb13c83e413c6a52
#
_entry.id   57206d063edba247bb13c83e413c6a52
#
_cell.length_a   1.000
_cell.length_b   1.000
_cell.length_c   1.000
_cell.angle_alpha   90.00
_cell.angle_beta   90.00
_cell.angle_gamma   90.00
#
_symmetry.space_group_name_H-M   'P 1'
#
loop_
_entity.id
_entity.type
_entity.pdbx_description
1 polymer ?
#
loop_
_entity_poly.entity_id
_entity_poly.type
_entity_poly.pdbx_seq_one_letter_code
_entity_poly.pdbx_strand_id
1 'polypeptide(L)'
;MKNWLICIDDTDDIGTKGTGEIAEEIAHLLANMSGGHASFVTRHQLFVHPDIPYTSHNSAMCFALRSPLTQAEIHQHAVAHLVAESAPAADPGIAILDVDSYYDAAALMDFGRRAKVEVITKAAAYDLAEQLNIQLTEHGGTGQGVIGALAGLGLRLMGSDGRVKGQIKLGQFEDVSLELSVADILEQTGLDAVMSTDKYRLALDERVQLKGKVKAVYLDHQFVLLVHQETEQWRNAGKQALQAY
;
A
#
# COMPACT_ATOMS: atom_id res chain seq x y z
N MET A 1 2.72 -11.22 -19.74
CA MET A 1 2.44 -10.37 -18.56
C MET A 1 2.82 -11.15 -17.32
N LYS A 2 3.65 -10.58 -16.46
CA LYS A 2 4.02 -11.10 -15.13
C LYS A 2 3.35 -10.29 -14.04
N ASN A 3 3.26 -10.88 -12.86
CA ASN A 3 2.72 -10.23 -11.68
C ASN A 3 3.87 -9.87 -10.73
N TRP A 4 3.92 -8.60 -10.34
CA TRP A 4 4.94 -8.04 -9.48
C TRP A 4 4.32 -7.43 -8.23
N LEU A 5 4.99 -7.52 -7.10
CA LEU A 5 4.76 -6.62 -5.97
C LEU A 5 5.96 -5.68 -5.84
N ILE A 6 5.69 -4.40 -5.67
CA ILE A 6 6.69 -3.35 -5.54
C ILE A 6 6.37 -2.56 -4.29
N CYS A 7 7.35 -2.39 -3.43
CA CYS A 7 7.19 -1.63 -2.20
C CYS A 7 8.35 -0.66 -2.02
N ILE A 8 8.04 0.56 -1.62
CA ILE A 8 9.02 1.59 -1.26
C ILE A 8 8.80 2.07 0.17
N ASP A 9 9.85 2.54 0.80
CA ASP A 9 9.79 3.15 2.12
C ASP A 9 10.84 4.25 2.27
N ASP A 10 10.60 5.14 3.26
CA ASP A 10 11.50 6.18 3.73
C ASP A 10 12.03 7.13 2.65
N THR A 11 11.12 7.75 1.92
CA THR A 11 11.45 8.67 0.79
C THR A 11 11.20 10.13 1.13
N ASP A 12 10.54 10.45 2.24
CA ASP A 12 10.06 11.80 2.56
C ASP A 12 10.75 12.43 3.77
N ASP A 13 10.71 13.75 3.82
CA ASP A 13 11.05 14.57 4.98
C ASP A 13 9.95 15.60 5.20
N ILE A 14 10.00 16.32 6.32
CA ILE A 14 8.99 17.33 6.68
C ILE A 14 8.88 18.39 5.58
N GLY A 15 7.68 18.50 5.00
CA GLY A 15 7.38 19.48 3.94
C GLY A 15 7.77 19.05 2.53
N THR A 16 8.23 17.80 2.33
CA THR A 16 8.50 17.25 1.01
C THR A 16 7.33 16.37 0.51
N LYS A 17 7.47 15.84 -0.71
CA LYS A 17 6.52 14.89 -1.28
C LYS A 17 6.50 13.61 -0.44
N GLY A 18 5.31 13.14 -0.06
CA GLY A 18 5.17 11.95 0.78
C GLY A 18 5.43 10.64 0.03
N THR A 19 5.94 9.62 0.73
CA THR A 19 6.24 8.29 0.17
C THR A 19 5.08 7.68 -0.61
N GLY A 20 3.84 7.90 -0.17
CA GLY A 20 2.65 7.39 -0.86
C GLY A 20 2.40 8.07 -2.22
N GLU A 21 2.76 9.33 -2.39
CA GLU A 21 2.64 10.04 -3.66
C GLU A 21 3.69 9.54 -4.66
N ILE A 22 4.92 9.37 -4.21
CA ILE A 22 6.01 8.79 -5.02
C ILE A 22 5.66 7.36 -5.46
N ALA A 23 5.08 6.54 -4.57
CA ALA A 23 4.62 5.20 -4.92
C ALA A 23 3.54 5.18 -6.00
N GLU A 24 2.56 6.12 -5.95
CA GLU A 24 1.53 6.26 -6.99
C GLU A 24 2.13 6.70 -8.33
N GLU A 25 3.07 7.64 -8.30
CA GLU A 25 3.76 8.09 -9.50
C GLU A 25 4.55 6.95 -10.17
N ILE A 26 5.29 6.15 -9.39
CA ILE A 26 6.00 4.96 -9.89
C ILE A 26 5.02 3.94 -10.47
N ALA A 27 3.92 3.66 -9.78
CA ALA A 27 2.90 2.73 -10.25
C ALA A 27 2.31 3.15 -11.60
N HIS A 28 1.95 4.44 -11.75
CA HIS A 28 1.45 5.00 -12.99
C HIS A 28 2.51 5.01 -14.11
N LEU A 29 3.75 5.38 -13.79
CA LEU A 29 4.86 5.37 -14.75
C LEU A 29 5.05 3.98 -15.35
N LEU A 30 5.19 2.95 -14.51
CA LEU A 30 5.43 1.58 -14.95
C LEU A 30 4.24 1.00 -15.72
N ALA A 31 3.00 1.29 -15.29
CA ALA A 31 1.80 0.84 -15.99
C ALA A 31 1.68 1.48 -17.38
N ASN A 32 1.85 2.81 -17.47
CA ASN A 32 1.71 3.56 -18.72
C ASN A 32 2.77 3.17 -19.76
N MET A 33 4.04 3.06 -19.35
CA MET A 33 5.12 2.73 -20.30
C MET A 33 5.03 1.30 -20.83
N SER A 34 4.40 0.40 -20.10
CA SER A 34 4.35 -1.03 -20.46
C SER A 34 3.01 -1.47 -21.05
N GLY A 35 1.99 -0.61 -21.05
CA GLY A 35 0.60 -1.02 -21.30
C GLY A 35 0.09 -2.02 -20.28
N GLY A 36 0.68 -2.01 -19.08
CA GLY A 36 0.30 -2.85 -17.95
C GLY A 36 -0.78 -2.21 -17.08
N HIS A 37 -1.00 -2.81 -15.92
CA HIS A 37 -1.96 -2.32 -14.93
C HIS A 37 -1.34 -2.34 -13.53
N ALA A 38 -1.42 -1.24 -12.82
CA ALA A 38 -1.05 -1.13 -11.42
C ALA A 38 -2.30 -1.08 -10.53
N SER A 39 -2.24 -1.73 -9.38
CA SER A 39 -3.28 -1.64 -8.35
C SER A 39 -3.22 -0.32 -7.60
N PHE A 40 -4.21 -0.06 -6.75
CA PHE A 40 -4.08 0.96 -5.72
C PHE A 40 -2.81 0.73 -4.87
N VAL A 41 -2.19 1.82 -4.45
CA VAL A 41 -1.11 1.80 -3.45
C VAL A 41 -1.72 1.58 -2.07
N THR A 42 -1.17 0.63 -1.32
CA THR A 42 -1.52 0.41 0.09
C THR A 42 -0.43 0.92 1.01
N ARG A 43 -0.85 1.57 2.07
CA ARG A 43 0.00 2.02 3.16
C ARG A 43 -0.03 1.00 4.29
N HIS A 44 1.11 0.44 4.65
CA HIS A 44 1.31 -0.54 5.71
C HIS A 44 2.00 0.13 6.90
N GLN A 45 1.32 0.20 8.03
CA GLN A 45 1.88 0.77 9.26
C GLN A 45 2.92 -0.18 9.84
N LEU A 46 4.11 0.34 10.13
CA LEU A 46 5.21 -0.37 10.79
C LEU A 46 5.35 0.03 12.26
N PHE A 47 6.26 -0.63 12.97
CA PHE A 47 6.49 -0.40 14.39
C PHE A 47 6.97 1.02 14.66
N VAL A 48 6.33 1.69 15.62
CA VAL A 48 6.74 3.00 16.10
C VAL A 48 7.56 2.81 17.36
N HIS A 49 8.88 3.04 17.27
CA HIS A 49 9.81 2.83 18.39
C HIS A 49 10.89 3.94 18.37
N PRO A 50 11.42 4.37 19.53
CA PRO A 50 12.45 5.41 19.60
C PRO A 50 13.74 5.10 18.81
N ASP A 51 14.07 3.83 18.65
CA ASP A 51 15.27 3.38 17.92
C ASP A 51 15.05 3.31 16.39
N ILE A 52 13.84 3.56 15.92
CA ILE A 52 13.52 3.60 14.50
C ILE A 52 13.34 5.06 14.09
N PRO A 53 14.24 5.64 13.27
CA PRO A 53 14.02 6.97 12.73
C PRO A 53 12.82 6.97 11.76
N TYR A 54 11.94 7.95 11.89
CA TYR A 54 10.85 8.21 10.94
C TYR A 54 10.45 9.69 11.01
N THR A 55 9.88 10.23 9.94
CA THR A 55 9.48 11.65 9.86
C THR A 55 8.14 11.92 10.54
N SER A 56 7.06 11.42 9.98
CA SER A 56 5.69 11.62 10.50
C SER A 56 5.00 10.32 10.86
N HIS A 57 5.26 9.29 10.10
CA HIS A 57 4.65 7.96 10.25
C HIS A 57 5.61 6.89 9.72
N ASN A 58 5.91 5.87 10.52
CA ASN A 58 6.66 4.72 10.06
C ASN A 58 5.74 3.79 9.24
N SER A 59 5.77 3.89 7.91
CA SER A 59 4.86 3.11 7.05
C SER A 59 5.35 2.97 5.62
N ALA A 60 5.41 1.74 5.15
CA ALA A 60 5.79 1.39 3.78
C ALA A 60 4.59 1.49 2.81
N MET A 61 4.89 1.69 1.51
CA MET A 61 3.92 1.86 0.43
C MET A 61 4.09 0.78 -0.62
N CYS A 62 3.08 -0.07 -0.80
CA CYS A 62 3.13 -1.23 -1.68
C CYS A 62 2.03 -1.19 -2.74
N PHE A 63 2.34 -1.64 -3.96
CA PHE A 63 1.37 -1.85 -5.04
C PHE A 63 1.70 -3.09 -5.86
N ALA A 64 0.67 -3.67 -6.47
CA ALA A 64 0.84 -4.73 -7.45
C ALA A 64 0.92 -4.15 -8.86
N LEU A 65 1.76 -4.75 -9.70
CA LEU A 65 1.89 -4.38 -11.11
C LEU A 65 1.78 -5.65 -11.98
N ARG A 66 0.89 -5.62 -12.96
CA ARG A 66 0.83 -6.62 -14.01
C ARG A 66 1.41 -6.04 -15.29
N SER A 67 2.57 -6.53 -15.73
CA SER A 67 3.35 -5.92 -16.80
C SER A 67 4.20 -6.93 -17.57
N PRO A 68 4.53 -6.68 -18.85
CA PRO A 68 5.52 -7.46 -19.59
C PRO A 68 6.96 -7.13 -19.21
N LEU A 69 7.21 -6.07 -18.45
CA LEU A 69 8.56 -5.64 -18.07
C LEU A 69 9.29 -6.72 -17.28
N THR A 70 10.58 -6.80 -17.49
CA THR A 70 11.50 -7.59 -16.67
C THR A 70 11.74 -6.90 -15.31
N GLN A 71 12.21 -7.66 -14.33
CA GLN A 71 12.59 -7.11 -13.03
C GLN A 71 13.62 -5.98 -13.15
N ALA A 72 14.61 -6.14 -14.03
CA ALA A 72 15.64 -5.13 -14.27
C ALA A 72 15.09 -3.83 -14.85
N GLU A 73 14.14 -3.89 -15.79
CA GLU A 73 13.48 -2.70 -16.35
C GLU A 73 12.61 -2.01 -15.29
N ILE A 74 11.83 -2.79 -14.51
CA ILE A 74 11.04 -2.25 -13.40
C ILE A 74 11.97 -1.53 -12.43
N HIS A 75 13.04 -2.17 -11.99
CA HIS A 75 14.00 -1.59 -11.06
C HIS A 75 14.62 -0.31 -11.61
N GLN A 76 15.11 -0.32 -12.86
CA GLN A 76 15.74 0.83 -13.49
C GLN A 76 14.82 2.05 -13.49
N HIS A 77 13.57 1.90 -13.94
CA HIS A 77 12.62 3.00 -14.05
C HIS A 77 12.08 3.45 -12.70
N ALA A 78 11.76 2.51 -11.81
CA ALA A 78 11.30 2.82 -10.47
C ALA A 78 12.36 3.56 -9.65
N VAL A 79 13.61 3.10 -9.69
CA VAL A 79 14.73 3.74 -8.97
C VAL A 79 15.06 5.12 -9.52
N ALA A 80 15.03 5.29 -10.85
CA ALA A 80 15.26 6.60 -11.45
C ALA A 80 14.25 7.65 -10.92
N HIS A 81 12.97 7.28 -10.83
CA HIS A 81 11.94 8.14 -10.27
C HIS A 81 12.06 8.31 -8.75
N LEU A 82 12.30 7.19 -8.03
CA LEU A 82 12.48 7.19 -6.58
C LEU A 82 13.57 8.17 -6.15
N VAL A 83 14.74 8.09 -6.77
CA VAL A 83 15.89 8.96 -6.45
C VAL A 83 15.63 10.42 -6.81
N ALA A 84 14.93 10.67 -7.93
CA ALA A 84 14.62 12.03 -8.37
C ALA A 84 13.64 12.75 -7.44
N GLU A 85 12.71 12.02 -6.84
CA GLU A 85 11.60 12.57 -6.07
C GLU A 85 11.78 12.46 -4.54
N SER A 86 12.70 11.62 -4.08
CA SER A 86 12.98 11.46 -2.64
C SER A 86 13.66 12.69 -2.06
N ALA A 87 13.36 12.97 -0.80
CA ALA A 87 14.02 14.04 -0.05
C ALA A 87 15.53 13.73 0.12
N PRO A 88 16.41 14.73 0.04
CA PRO A 88 17.86 14.52 0.16
C PRO A 88 18.31 13.92 1.51
N ALA A 89 17.50 14.10 2.58
CA ALA A 89 17.78 13.58 3.90
C ALA A 89 17.12 12.22 4.18
N ALA A 90 16.34 11.69 3.24
CA ALA A 90 15.64 10.42 3.38
C ALA A 90 16.57 9.21 3.12
N ASP A 91 16.12 8.04 3.53
CA ASP A 91 16.81 6.75 3.38
C ASP A 91 16.07 5.80 2.40
N PRO A 92 15.81 6.18 1.14
CA PRO A 92 14.90 5.45 0.27
C PRO A 92 15.30 4.00 0.06
N GLY A 93 14.35 3.08 0.31
CA GLY A 93 14.45 1.67 -0.01
C GLY A 93 13.38 1.23 -0.98
N ILE A 94 13.71 0.26 -1.85
CA ILE A 94 12.77 -0.39 -2.76
C ILE A 94 12.95 -1.90 -2.75
N ALA A 95 11.82 -2.63 -2.73
CA ALA A 95 11.75 -4.08 -2.85
C ALA A 95 10.86 -4.47 -4.02
N ILE A 96 11.31 -5.42 -4.84
CA ILE A 96 10.59 -5.93 -6.02
C ILE A 96 10.54 -7.45 -5.96
N LEU A 97 9.33 -8.00 -5.94
CA LEU A 97 9.05 -9.43 -5.91
C LEU A 97 8.36 -9.87 -7.21
N ASP A 98 8.91 -10.88 -7.88
CA ASP A 98 8.22 -11.65 -8.93
C ASP A 98 7.26 -12.63 -8.25
N VAL A 99 5.95 -12.29 -8.24
CA VAL A 99 4.91 -13.11 -7.59
C VAL A 99 4.71 -14.45 -8.27
N ASP A 100 5.06 -14.54 -9.55
CA ASP A 100 4.93 -15.77 -10.35
C ASP A 100 6.13 -16.73 -10.15
N SER A 101 7.20 -16.30 -9.45
CA SER A 101 8.34 -17.13 -9.10
C SER A 101 8.09 -17.95 -7.83
N TYR A 102 8.96 -18.95 -7.58
CA TYR A 102 8.95 -19.68 -6.31
C TYR A 102 9.68 -18.88 -5.23
N TYR A 103 9.02 -18.69 -4.10
CA TYR A 103 9.57 -18.08 -2.87
C TYR A 103 8.81 -18.57 -1.63
N ASP A 104 9.43 -18.49 -0.47
CA ASP A 104 8.75 -18.78 0.80
C ASP A 104 7.90 -17.57 1.24
N ALA A 105 6.62 -17.58 0.83
CA ALA A 105 5.66 -16.54 1.19
C ALA A 105 5.44 -16.46 2.71
N ALA A 106 5.52 -17.58 3.44
CA ALA A 106 5.32 -17.59 4.89
C ALA A 106 6.45 -16.85 5.61
N ALA A 107 7.70 -17.05 5.20
CA ALA A 107 8.85 -16.33 5.74
C ALA A 107 8.75 -14.82 5.48
N LEU A 108 8.34 -14.40 4.27
CA LEU A 108 8.17 -13.00 3.94
C LEU A 108 7.02 -12.35 4.73
N MET A 109 5.88 -13.03 4.84
CA MET A 109 4.75 -12.57 5.67
C MET A 109 5.12 -12.48 7.15
N ASP A 110 5.95 -13.41 7.66
CA ASP A 110 6.43 -13.36 9.04
C ASP A 110 7.33 -12.17 9.28
N PHE A 111 8.24 -11.88 8.35
CA PHE A 111 9.06 -10.68 8.41
C PHE A 111 8.20 -9.41 8.47
N GLY A 112 7.16 -9.32 7.65
CA GLY A 112 6.19 -8.21 7.69
C GLY A 112 5.51 -8.08 9.05
N ARG A 113 5.03 -9.18 9.64
CA ARG A 113 4.41 -9.18 10.98
C ARG A 113 5.38 -8.72 12.05
N ARG A 114 6.61 -9.20 12.04
CA ARG A 114 7.66 -8.81 13.00
C ARG A 114 7.97 -7.32 12.88
N ALA A 115 8.04 -6.77 11.68
CA ALA A 115 8.27 -5.35 11.45
C ALA A 115 7.16 -4.42 12.01
N LYS A 116 6.02 -4.96 12.43
CA LYS A 116 4.96 -4.21 13.15
C LYS A 116 5.18 -4.14 14.66
N VAL A 117 6.05 -4.96 15.23
CA VAL A 117 6.19 -5.11 16.69
C VAL A 117 7.64 -5.20 17.17
N GLU A 118 8.60 -5.30 16.26
CA GLU A 118 10.03 -5.45 16.57
C GLU A 118 10.87 -4.43 15.83
N VAL A 119 12.03 -4.09 16.40
CA VAL A 119 13.10 -3.38 15.72
C VAL A 119 13.93 -4.40 14.92
N ILE A 120 13.86 -4.36 13.62
CA ILE A 120 14.55 -5.27 12.72
C ILE A 120 15.81 -4.59 12.17
N THR A 121 16.89 -5.37 11.96
CA THR A 121 18.13 -4.85 11.40
C THR A 121 18.12 -4.91 9.86
N LYS A 122 18.88 -3.99 9.23
CA LYS A 122 19.10 -3.97 7.78
C LYS A 122 19.72 -5.27 7.28
N ALA A 123 20.65 -5.87 8.05
CA ALA A 123 21.25 -7.16 7.71
C ALA A 123 20.19 -8.27 7.60
N ALA A 124 19.27 -8.38 8.56
CA ALA A 124 18.20 -9.36 8.52
C ALA A 124 17.26 -9.18 7.31
N ALA A 125 17.05 -7.94 6.86
CA ALA A 125 16.28 -7.67 5.65
C ALA A 125 17.01 -8.16 4.38
N TYR A 126 18.29 -7.89 4.25
CA TYR A 126 19.08 -8.35 3.10
C TYR A 126 19.24 -9.88 3.08
N ASP A 127 19.51 -10.50 4.24
CA ASP A 127 19.64 -11.96 4.33
C ASP A 127 18.35 -12.66 3.88
N LEU A 128 17.19 -12.16 4.28
CA LEU A 128 15.91 -12.71 3.84
C LEU A 128 15.63 -12.43 2.37
N ALA A 129 15.91 -11.23 1.89
CA ALA A 129 15.71 -10.87 0.49
C ALA A 129 16.54 -11.75 -0.45
N GLU A 130 17.80 -12.05 -0.08
CA GLU A 130 18.68 -12.97 -0.82
C GLU A 130 18.10 -14.39 -0.83
N GLN A 131 17.69 -14.92 0.32
CA GLN A 131 17.07 -16.24 0.44
C GLN A 131 15.80 -16.40 -0.40
N LEU A 132 15.02 -15.33 -0.53
CA LEU A 132 13.75 -15.31 -1.26
C LEU A 132 13.89 -14.86 -2.72
N ASN A 133 15.10 -14.52 -3.18
CA ASN A 133 15.37 -13.97 -4.51
C ASN A 133 14.57 -12.69 -4.80
N ILE A 134 14.43 -11.84 -3.78
CA ILE A 134 13.77 -10.53 -3.86
C ILE A 134 14.83 -9.48 -4.17
N GLN A 135 14.57 -8.63 -5.17
CA GLN A 135 15.44 -7.49 -5.43
C GLN A 135 15.16 -6.40 -4.39
N LEU A 136 16.13 -6.17 -3.50
CA LEU A 136 16.08 -5.20 -2.42
C LEU A 136 17.28 -4.25 -2.55
N THR A 137 17.02 -2.95 -2.67
CA THR A 137 18.08 -1.94 -2.87
C THR A 137 17.83 -0.66 -2.08
N GLU A 138 18.90 -0.03 -1.61
CA GLU A 138 18.93 1.26 -0.91
C GLU A 138 19.44 2.38 -1.81
N HIS A 139 18.92 3.59 -1.64
CA HIS A 139 19.19 4.70 -2.55
C HIS A 139 19.43 6.05 -1.84
N GLY A 140 19.89 6.05 -0.62
CA GLY A 140 20.23 7.27 0.13
C GLY A 140 20.48 7.01 1.60
N GLY A 141 21.04 8.02 2.27
CA GLY A 141 21.23 8.07 3.70
C GLY A 141 21.95 6.87 4.30
N THR A 142 21.37 6.27 5.33
CA THR A 142 21.86 5.06 5.99
C THR A 142 21.28 3.76 5.42
N GLY A 143 20.31 3.88 4.48
CA GLY A 143 19.66 2.79 3.78
C GLY A 143 18.65 2.01 4.61
N GLN A 144 18.10 2.59 5.68
CA GLN A 144 17.15 1.90 6.57
C GLN A 144 15.80 1.60 5.91
N GLY A 145 15.41 2.34 4.88
CA GLY A 145 14.16 2.14 4.16
C GLY A 145 14.00 0.75 3.52
N VAL A 146 15.08 -0.01 3.33
CA VAL A 146 15.00 -1.40 2.84
C VAL A 146 14.22 -2.31 3.79
N ILE A 147 14.23 -2.04 5.09
CA ILE A 147 13.51 -2.84 6.10
C ILE A 147 12.00 -2.71 5.86
N GLY A 148 11.52 -1.48 5.77
CA GLY A 148 10.10 -1.24 5.52
C GLY A 148 9.65 -1.64 4.12
N ALA A 149 10.50 -1.44 3.10
CA ALA A 149 10.20 -1.90 1.74
C ALA A 149 10.00 -3.41 1.68
N LEU A 150 10.87 -4.21 2.31
CA LEU A 150 10.70 -5.67 2.38
C LEU A 150 9.49 -6.07 3.23
N ALA A 151 9.32 -5.42 4.39
CA ALA A 151 8.18 -5.69 5.28
C ALA A 151 6.83 -5.42 4.61
N GLY A 152 6.73 -4.34 3.84
CA GLY A 152 5.52 -3.99 3.10
C GLY A 152 5.11 -5.03 2.06
N LEU A 153 6.07 -5.69 1.39
CA LEU A 153 5.76 -6.84 0.53
C LEU A 153 5.09 -7.96 1.32
N GLY A 154 5.65 -8.33 2.49
CA GLY A 154 5.09 -9.37 3.34
C GLY A 154 3.70 -9.03 3.86
N LEU A 155 3.49 -7.80 4.31
CA LEU A 155 2.19 -7.32 4.80
C LEU A 155 1.15 -7.30 3.68
N ARG A 156 1.53 -6.89 2.47
CA ARG A 156 0.64 -6.92 1.30
C ARG A 156 0.22 -8.34 0.93
N LEU A 157 1.15 -9.30 0.98
CA LEU A 157 0.88 -10.72 0.71
C LEU A 157 -0.09 -11.34 1.71
N MET A 158 -0.16 -10.84 2.95
CA MET A 158 -1.13 -11.31 3.94
C MET A 158 -2.59 -11.09 3.52
N GLY A 159 -2.85 -10.14 2.64
CA GLY A 159 -4.17 -9.86 2.10
C GLY A 159 -5.12 -9.09 3.01
N SER A 160 -4.77 -8.89 4.27
CA SER A 160 -5.64 -8.22 5.27
C SER A 160 -4.86 -7.24 6.14
N ASP A 161 -3.95 -6.50 5.50
CA ASP A 161 -3.19 -5.39 6.08
C ASP A 161 -3.09 -4.27 5.05
N GLY A 162 -3.20 -3.04 5.52
CA GLY A 162 -2.99 -1.85 4.72
C GLY A 162 -4.26 -1.05 4.39
N ARG A 163 -4.08 0.25 4.29
CA ARG A 163 -5.09 1.21 3.85
C ARG A 163 -4.74 1.73 2.47
N VAL A 164 -5.72 1.89 1.61
CA VAL A 164 -5.53 2.56 0.31
C VAL A 164 -5.00 3.97 0.55
N LYS A 165 -3.94 4.34 -0.16
CA LYS A 165 -3.32 5.66 -0.08
C LYS A 165 -4.31 6.73 -0.52
N GLY A 166 -4.36 7.80 0.23
CA GLY A 166 -5.21 8.94 -0.10
C GLY A 166 -6.67 8.79 0.34
N GLN A 167 -7.52 9.49 -0.35
CA GLN A 167 -8.97 9.47 -0.18
C GLN A 167 -9.61 8.95 -1.46
N ILE A 168 -10.61 8.08 -1.33
CA ILE A 168 -11.40 7.62 -2.48
C ILE A 168 -12.24 8.81 -2.98
N LYS A 169 -12.03 9.18 -4.24
CA LYS A 169 -12.76 10.27 -4.86
C LYS A 169 -14.09 9.74 -5.41
N LEU A 170 -15.18 10.27 -4.90
CA LEU A 170 -16.55 9.99 -5.32
C LEU A 170 -17.23 11.33 -5.66
N GLY A 171 -17.21 11.69 -6.95
CA GLY A 171 -17.76 12.96 -7.40
C GLY A 171 -17.02 14.22 -6.86
N GLN A 172 -17.65 15.40 -7.00
CA GLN A 172 -17.12 16.70 -6.56
C GLN A 172 -17.59 17.08 -5.14
N PHE A 173 -17.69 16.14 -4.22
CA PHE A 173 -18.33 16.36 -2.90
C PHE A 173 -17.29 16.39 -1.78
N GLU A 174 -16.80 17.57 -1.43
CA GLU A 174 -15.96 17.72 -0.25
C GLU A 174 -16.73 17.91 1.06
N ASP A 175 -17.98 18.42 1.01
CA ASP A 175 -18.75 18.80 2.22
C ASP A 175 -20.20 18.29 2.28
N VAL A 176 -20.68 17.51 1.32
CA VAL A 176 -22.07 17.05 1.28
C VAL A 176 -22.15 15.55 1.51
N SER A 177 -23.11 15.12 2.31
CA SER A 177 -23.46 13.70 2.42
C SER A 177 -24.02 13.20 1.08
N LEU A 178 -23.38 12.17 0.52
CA LEU A 178 -23.76 11.53 -0.74
C LEU A 178 -24.31 10.14 -0.45
N GLU A 179 -25.47 9.81 -0.99
CA GLU A 179 -26.03 8.48 -0.89
C GLU A 179 -25.93 7.76 -2.26
N LEU A 180 -25.19 6.66 -2.30
CA LEU A 180 -24.97 5.85 -3.50
C LEU A 180 -25.36 4.39 -3.26
N SER A 181 -25.73 3.69 -4.33
CA SER A 181 -25.78 2.23 -4.29
C SER A 181 -24.37 1.64 -4.24
N VAL A 182 -24.23 0.42 -3.73
CA VAL A 182 -22.95 -0.31 -3.78
C VAL A 182 -22.46 -0.43 -5.22
N ALA A 183 -23.36 -0.72 -6.18
CA ALA A 183 -23.01 -0.79 -7.60
C ALA A 183 -22.35 0.50 -8.10
N ASP A 184 -22.95 1.66 -7.82
CA ASP A 184 -22.41 2.96 -8.23
C ASP A 184 -21.04 3.25 -7.56
N ILE A 185 -20.89 2.87 -6.29
CA ILE A 185 -19.61 3.04 -5.58
C ILE A 185 -18.53 2.23 -6.28
N LEU A 186 -18.76 0.94 -6.55
CA LEU A 186 -17.75 0.08 -7.16
C LEU A 186 -17.41 0.54 -8.59
N GLU A 187 -18.39 0.94 -9.39
CA GLU A 187 -18.18 1.44 -10.76
C GLU A 187 -17.34 2.73 -10.77
N GLN A 188 -17.65 3.69 -9.89
CA GLN A 188 -16.95 4.98 -9.86
C GLN A 188 -15.55 4.91 -9.25
N THR A 189 -15.28 3.94 -8.37
CA THR A 189 -14.04 3.89 -7.61
C THR A 189 -13.07 2.82 -8.08
N GLY A 190 -13.54 1.74 -8.70
CA GLY A 190 -12.75 0.55 -9.00
C GLY A 190 -12.42 -0.30 -7.78
N LEU A 191 -13.10 -0.09 -6.64
CA LEU A 191 -13.01 -0.96 -5.47
C LEU A 191 -13.67 -2.31 -5.76
N ASP A 192 -13.24 -3.35 -5.04
CA ASP A 192 -13.72 -4.72 -5.25
C ASP A 192 -15.00 -5.03 -4.45
N ALA A 193 -15.18 -4.35 -3.31
CA ALA A 193 -16.32 -4.62 -2.43
C ALA A 193 -16.65 -3.44 -1.50
N VAL A 194 -17.89 -3.45 -1.02
CA VAL A 194 -18.32 -2.71 0.17
C VAL A 194 -18.66 -3.74 1.24
N MET A 195 -18.06 -3.62 2.42
CA MET A 195 -18.24 -4.58 3.52
C MET A 195 -18.48 -3.85 4.84
N SER A 196 -19.30 -4.45 5.70
CA SER A 196 -19.45 -3.95 7.06
C SER A 196 -18.19 -4.24 7.89
N THR A 197 -18.02 -3.50 8.98
CA THR A 197 -16.97 -3.77 9.99
C THR A 197 -17.08 -5.18 10.59
N ASP A 198 -18.27 -5.79 10.53
CA ASP A 198 -18.55 -7.17 10.98
C ASP A 198 -18.37 -8.20 9.85
N LYS A 199 -17.71 -7.81 8.76
CA LYS A 199 -17.40 -8.67 7.59
C LYS A 199 -18.61 -9.12 6.77
N TYR A 200 -19.76 -8.46 6.88
CA TYR A 200 -20.88 -8.68 5.97
C TYR A 200 -20.60 -7.94 4.64
N ARG A 201 -20.67 -8.65 3.52
CA ARG A 201 -20.54 -8.05 2.17
C ARG A 201 -21.90 -7.52 1.72
N LEU A 202 -21.97 -6.23 1.46
CA LEU A 202 -23.21 -5.61 1.01
C LEU A 202 -23.58 -6.04 -0.41
N ALA A 203 -24.88 -6.19 -0.67
CA ALA A 203 -25.42 -6.43 -2.00
C ALA A 203 -25.33 -5.17 -2.88
N LEU A 204 -25.35 -5.34 -4.21
CA LEU A 204 -25.13 -4.24 -5.16
C LEU A 204 -26.19 -3.13 -5.10
N ASP A 205 -27.41 -3.47 -4.70
CA ASP A 205 -28.56 -2.57 -4.56
C ASP A 205 -28.66 -1.88 -3.20
N GLU A 206 -27.89 -2.34 -2.19
CA GLU A 206 -27.86 -1.67 -0.90
C GLU A 206 -27.28 -0.26 -1.03
N ARG A 207 -27.76 0.64 -0.21
CA ARG A 207 -27.39 2.06 -0.27
C ARG A 207 -26.49 2.43 0.90
N VAL A 208 -25.49 3.25 0.61
CA VAL A 208 -24.51 3.73 1.57
C VAL A 208 -24.50 5.25 1.58
N GLN A 209 -24.67 5.83 2.76
CA GLN A 209 -24.48 7.25 2.98
C GLN A 209 -23.00 7.54 3.24
N LEU A 210 -22.37 8.24 2.31
CA LEU A 210 -20.98 8.65 2.38
C LEU A 210 -20.86 10.05 2.96
N LYS A 211 -20.00 10.23 3.95
CA LYS A 211 -19.78 11.52 4.61
C LYS A 211 -18.29 11.73 4.88
N GLY A 212 -17.81 12.95 4.63
CA GLY A 212 -16.45 13.36 4.91
C GLY A 212 -15.42 12.57 4.08
N LYS A 213 -14.27 12.27 4.67
CA LYS A 213 -13.17 11.56 3.97
C LYS A 213 -13.48 10.07 3.83
N VAL A 214 -13.72 9.63 2.61
CA VAL A 214 -13.94 8.21 2.28
C VAL A 214 -12.59 7.55 2.06
N LYS A 215 -12.33 6.45 2.78
CA LYS A 215 -11.09 5.67 2.70
C LYS A 215 -11.41 4.19 2.55
N ALA A 216 -10.55 3.46 1.82
CA ALA A 216 -10.65 2.02 1.66
C ALA A 216 -9.46 1.31 2.35
N VAL A 217 -9.65 0.03 2.63
CA VAL A 217 -8.65 -0.88 3.21
C VAL A 217 -8.35 -2.02 2.24
N TYR A 218 -7.25 -2.72 2.49
CA TYR A 218 -6.95 -3.98 1.83
C TYR A 218 -7.31 -5.13 2.78
N LEU A 219 -8.35 -5.89 2.42
CA LEU A 219 -8.95 -6.93 3.24
C LEU A 219 -9.31 -8.14 2.38
N ASP A 220 -8.86 -9.32 2.80
CA ASP A 220 -9.06 -10.59 2.10
C ASP A 220 -8.67 -10.52 0.61
N HIS A 221 -7.49 -9.90 0.35
CA HIS A 221 -6.94 -9.64 -0.98
C HIS A 221 -7.79 -8.73 -1.88
N GLN A 222 -8.71 -7.94 -1.30
CA GLN A 222 -9.59 -7.02 -1.99
C GLN A 222 -9.43 -5.58 -1.48
N PHE A 223 -9.68 -4.61 -2.35
CA PHE A 223 -9.82 -3.20 -1.96
C PHE A 223 -11.27 -2.95 -1.54
N VAL A 224 -11.45 -2.69 -0.25
CA VAL A 224 -12.77 -2.68 0.38
C VAL A 224 -13.10 -1.32 0.98
N LEU A 225 -14.28 -0.79 0.65
CA LEU A 225 -14.87 0.27 1.44
C LEU A 225 -15.53 -0.33 2.67
N LEU A 226 -15.03 0.01 3.86
CA LEU A 226 -15.68 -0.40 5.10
C LEU A 226 -16.83 0.54 5.46
N VAL A 227 -17.94 -0.07 5.90
CA VAL A 227 -19.14 0.62 6.37
C VAL A 227 -19.59 0.07 7.72
N HIS A 228 -20.36 0.86 8.44
CA HIS A 228 -21.05 0.43 9.66
C HIS A 228 -22.51 0.85 9.59
N GLN A 229 -23.35 0.16 10.31
CA GLN A 229 -24.77 0.50 10.40
C GLN A 229 -25.01 1.56 11.49
N GLU A 230 -25.68 2.65 11.13
CA GLU A 230 -26.13 3.67 12.05
C GLU A 230 -27.61 3.92 11.79
N THR A 231 -28.47 3.66 12.80
CA THR A 231 -29.94 3.83 12.70
C THR A 231 -30.54 3.28 11.39
N GLU A 232 -30.28 2.01 11.06
CA GLU A 232 -30.76 1.32 9.84
C GLU A 232 -30.14 1.79 8.51
N GLN A 233 -29.19 2.71 8.52
CA GLN A 233 -28.46 3.17 7.33
C GLN A 233 -27.01 2.74 7.36
N TRP A 234 -26.49 2.33 6.21
CA TRP A 234 -25.06 2.08 6.03
C TRP A 234 -24.31 3.41 5.87
N ARG A 235 -23.19 3.57 6.59
CA ARG A 235 -22.29 4.72 6.49
C ARG A 235 -20.84 4.29 6.36
N ASN A 236 -20.04 5.07 5.63
CA ASN A 236 -18.61 4.78 5.55
C ASN A 236 -17.94 4.83 6.93
N ALA A 237 -17.08 3.84 7.18
CA ALA A 237 -16.37 3.70 8.45
C ALA A 237 -15.44 4.89 8.74
N GLY A 238 -15.42 5.32 9.99
CA GLY A 238 -14.56 6.40 10.45
C GLY A 238 -13.13 5.95 10.74
N LYS A 239 -12.25 6.92 11.06
CA LYS A 239 -10.80 6.71 11.30
C LYS A 239 -10.50 5.57 12.29
N GLN A 240 -11.30 5.44 13.35
CA GLN A 240 -11.07 4.43 14.39
C GLN A 240 -11.18 2.99 13.87
N ALA A 241 -12.22 2.69 13.07
CA ALA A 241 -12.39 1.37 12.48
C ALA A 241 -11.28 1.01 11.46
N LEU A 242 -10.73 2.05 10.79
CA LEU A 242 -9.66 1.88 9.81
C LEU A 242 -8.27 1.69 10.43
N GLN A 243 -8.11 1.90 11.75
CA GLN A 243 -6.81 1.75 12.42
C GLN A 243 -6.37 0.28 12.58
N ALA A 244 -7.29 -0.65 12.42
CA ALA A 244 -6.99 -2.08 12.49
C ALA A 244 -6.24 -2.60 11.24
N TYR A 245 -6.16 -1.78 10.18
CA TYR A 245 -5.57 -2.12 8.88
C TYR A 245 -4.33 -1.31 8.53
#